data_4b3609fd83a6c1fc55223d46c1f2ddc5
#
_entry.id   4b3609fd83a6c1fc55223d46c1f2ddc5
#
_cell.length_a   1.000
_cell.length_b   1.000
_cell.length_c   1.000
_cell.angle_alpha   90.00
_cell.angle_beta   90.00
_cell.angle_gamma   90.00
#
_symmetry.space_group_name_H-M   'P 1'
#
loop_
_entity.id
_entity.type
_entity.pdbx_description
1 polymer ?
#
loop_
_entity_poly.entity_id
_entity_poly.type
_entity_poly.pdbx_seq_one_letter_code
_entity_poly.pdbx_strand_id
1 'polypeptide(L)'
;DKGVPMARFVGKRLLSVSAGDAVRSADAVLDRALNSKVPVYRGGNGFRTSDWRELGREIYRHLMNGISHMIPFVVVGGVMIAMSLLFAQMNVPQRYCDLLNNVGKEAFVLIYPVLAAFIAVSIGDSPAFMPGLMGGYMAQLGTTAGNKLSWISSGFWGALIAGFAAGLLVRLLNRLGNKMSENLQQVRSSFLTPLCSLLGIAALMALAVTPPLGRFNQRLYRMLDTMRGGSRLLVGVVLGALMATDYGG
;
A
#
# COMPACT_ATOMS: atom_id res chain seq x y z
N ASP A 1 -2.62 21.27 7.31
CA ASP A 1 -1.60 20.74 8.22
C ASP A 1 -1.86 19.26 8.48
N LYS A 2 -1.07 18.39 7.88
CA LYS A 2 -1.25 16.91 7.95
C LYS A 2 -0.85 16.31 9.32
N GLY A 3 -0.34 17.14 10.25
CA GLY A 3 0.20 16.68 11.54
C GLY A 3 -0.71 16.93 12.75
N VAL A 4 -1.87 17.56 12.58
CA VAL A 4 -2.73 17.87 13.73
C VAL A 4 -3.73 16.74 13.94
N PRO A 5 -3.79 16.13 15.15
CA PRO A 5 -4.78 15.08 15.44
C PRO A 5 -6.19 15.67 15.47
N MET A 6 -6.90 15.54 14.36
CA MET A 6 -8.22 16.12 14.14
C MET A 6 -9.30 15.56 15.09
N ALA A 7 -9.07 14.42 15.70
CA ALA A 7 -9.99 13.80 16.66
C ALA A 7 -10.34 14.70 17.86
N ARG A 8 -9.41 15.58 18.27
CA ARG A 8 -9.60 16.54 19.38
C ARG A 8 -10.59 17.67 19.06
N PHE A 9 -10.92 17.84 17.79
CA PHE A 9 -11.86 18.89 17.32
C PHE A 9 -13.27 18.37 17.07
N VAL A 10 -13.53 17.09 17.29
CA VAL A 10 -14.88 16.52 17.16
C VAL A 10 -15.84 17.22 18.10
N GLY A 11 -16.95 17.70 17.56
CA GLY A 11 -17.95 18.49 18.31
C GLY A 11 -17.63 19.98 18.45
N LYS A 12 -16.47 20.46 17.98
CA LYS A 12 -16.11 21.90 18.00
C LYS A 12 -16.36 22.55 16.64
N ARG A 13 -16.63 23.83 16.65
CA ARG A 13 -16.72 24.63 15.41
C ARG A 13 -15.32 24.77 14.83
N LEU A 14 -15.13 24.36 13.58
CA LEU A 14 -13.82 24.36 12.93
C LEU A 14 -13.91 25.11 11.59
N LEU A 15 -13.14 26.18 11.47
CA LEU A 15 -12.91 26.87 10.22
C LEU A 15 -11.58 26.37 9.62
N SER A 16 -11.63 25.74 8.47
CA SER A 16 -10.45 25.30 7.72
C SER A 16 -10.08 26.35 6.68
N VAL A 17 -8.89 26.91 6.80
CA VAL A 17 -8.38 27.96 5.90
C VAL A 17 -6.98 27.55 5.45
N SER A 18 -6.59 27.86 4.21
CA SER A 18 -5.22 27.65 3.76
C SER A 18 -4.26 28.62 4.47
N ALA A 19 -3.01 28.20 4.70
CA ALA A 19 -2.00 29.07 5.32
C ALA A 19 -1.77 30.35 4.50
N GLY A 20 -1.86 30.26 3.17
CA GLY A 20 -1.73 31.41 2.28
C GLY A 20 -2.88 32.43 2.41
N ASP A 21 -4.11 31.95 2.58
CA ASP A 21 -5.27 32.82 2.77
C ASP A 21 -5.25 33.45 4.17
N ALA A 22 -4.81 32.70 5.19
CA ALA A 22 -4.67 33.21 6.55
C ALA A 22 -3.65 34.37 6.63
N VAL A 23 -2.56 34.31 5.87
CA VAL A 23 -1.53 35.36 5.85
C VAL A 23 -1.99 36.56 5.01
N ARG A 24 -2.71 36.35 3.89
CA ARG A 24 -3.13 37.42 2.98
C ARG A 24 -4.34 38.21 3.48
N SER A 25 -5.22 37.61 4.25
CA SER A 25 -6.49 38.18 4.66
C SER A 25 -6.88 37.76 6.08
N ALA A 26 -5.99 38.02 7.04
CA ALA A 26 -6.18 37.62 8.45
C ALA A 26 -7.48 38.19 9.04
N ASP A 27 -7.78 39.46 8.77
CA ASP A 27 -9.00 40.14 9.26
C ASP A 27 -10.28 39.48 8.72
N ALA A 28 -10.31 39.12 7.44
CA ALA A 28 -11.46 38.43 6.84
C ALA A 28 -11.64 37.00 7.38
N VAL A 29 -10.55 36.32 7.75
CA VAL A 29 -10.59 35.01 8.38
C VAL A 29 -11.10 35.10 9.81
N LEU A 30 -10.67 36.12 10.56
CA LEU A 30 -11.15 36.42 11.91
C LEU A 30 -12.63 36.78 11.92
N ASP A 31 -13.07 37.63 11.01
CA ASP A 31 -14.49 38.01 10.85
C ASP A 31 -15.35 36.78 10.53
N ARG A 32 -14.89 35.89 9.66
CA ARG A 32 -15.59 34.64 9.38
C ARG A 32 -15.65 33.74 10.60
N ALA A 33 -14.57 33.66 11.39
CA ALA A 33 -14.52 32.83 12.59
C ALA A 33 -15.47 33.34 13.69
N LEU A 34 -15.62 34.67 13.81
CA LEU A 34 -16.44 35.30 14.85
C LEU A 34 -17.90 35.46 14.43
N ASN A 35 -18.16 35.84 13.20
CA ASN A 35 -19.48 36.30 12.74
C ASN A 35 -20.24 35.28 11.88
N SER A 36 -19.59 34.23 11.33
CA SER A 36 -20.26 33.19 10.54
C SER A 36 -20.66 31.98 11.36
N LYS A 37 -21.72 31.30 10.95
CA LYS A 37 -22.12 29.99 11.49
C LYS A 37 -21.14 28.93 11.02
N VAL A 38 -19.94 28.90 11.64
CA VAL A 38 -18.92 27.91 11.34
C VAL A 38 -19.48 26.51 11.62
N PRO A 39 -19.38 25.57 10.66
CA PRO A 39 -19.93 24.24 10.85
C PRO A 39 -19.20 23.49 11.97
N VAL A 40 -19.95 22.75 12.77
CA VAL A 40 -19.40 21.89 13.80
C VAL A 40 -18.68 20.72 13.14
N TYR A 41 -17.39 20.52 13.45
CA TYR A 41 -16.65 19.39 12.97
C TYR A 41 -17.14 18.10 13.64
N ARG A 42 -17.81 17.26 12.87
CA ARG A 42 -18.41 16.01 13.34
C ARG A 42 -17.48 14.81 13.36
N GLY A 43 -16.17 15.05 13.27
CA GLY A 43 -15.18 13.98 13.11
C GLY A 43 -15.16 13.44 11.68
N GLY A 44 -14.00 13.01 11.20
CA GLY A 44 -13.90 12.34 9.90
C GLY A 44 -14.86 11.17 9.88
N ASN A 45 -15.82 11.22 8.98
CA ASN A 45 -16.92 10.29 8.85
C ASN A 45 -16.38 8.86 8.82
N GLY A 46 -16.79 8.06 9.81
CA GLY A 46 -16.89 6.63 9.55
C GLY A 46 -17.66 6.47 8.23
N PHE A 47 -17.21 5.55 7.39
CA PHE A 47 -17.78 5.20 6.10
C PHE A 47 -19.29 5.53 6.00
N ARG A 48 -19.63 6.68 5.45
CA ARG A 48 -20.96 6.93 4.89
C ARG A 48 -20.95 6.38 3.48
N THR A 49 -21.57 5.25 3.31
CA THR A 49 -21.73 4.52 2.04
C THR A 49 -22.55 5.25 0.98
N SER A 50 -22.82 6.55 1.15
CA SER A 50 -23.73 7.30 0.28
C SER A 50 -23.10 7.93 -0.97
N ASP A 51 -21.77 7.94 -1.08
CA ASP A 51 -21.12 8.53 -2.25
C ASP A 51 -19.99 7.64 -2.78
N TRP A 52 -20.30 6.78 -3.73
CA TRP A 52 -19.36 5.94 -4.46
C TRP A 52 -18.18 6.75 -5.05
N ARG A 53 -18.42 8.02 -5.37
CA ARG A 53 -17.39 8.93 -5.88
C ARG A 53 -16.40 9.34 -4.79
N GLU A 54 -16.86 9.58 -3.57
CA GLU A 54 -15.97 9.88 -2.44
C GLU A 54 -15.15 8.64 -2.03
N LEU A 55 -15.80 7.47 -1.98
CA LEU A 55 -15.11 6.20 -1.72
C LEU A 55 -14.04 5.92 -2.77
N GLY A 56 -14.35 6.08 -4.05
CA GLY A 56 -13.37 5.92 -5.13
C GLY A 56 -12.19 6.89 -5.00
N ARG A 57 -12.45 8.13 -4.61
CA ARG A 57 -11.41 9.14 -4.39
C ARG A 57 -10.52 8.81 -3.18
N GLU A 58 -11.10 8.29 -2.11
CA GLU A 58 -10.33 7.83 -0.93
C GLU A 58 -9.45 6.63 -1.28
N ILE A 59 -10.01 5.63 -1.95
CA ILE A 59 -9.25 4.45 -2.42
C ILE A 59 -8.09 4.90 -3.32
N TYR A 60 -8.36 5.76 -4.29
CA TYR A 60 -7.34 6.30 -5.19
C TYR A 60 -6.23 7.04 -4.43
N ARG A 61 -6.58 7.86 -3.44
CA ARG A 61 -5.59 8.58 -2.62
C ARG A 61 -4.68 7.63 -1.84
N HIS A 62 -5.24 6.59 -1.22
CA HIS A 62 -4.46 5.58 -0.51
C HIS A 62 -3.56 4.78 -1.45
N LEU A 63 -4.09 4.42 -2.63
CA LEU A 63 -3.34 3.74 -3.68
C LEU A 63 -2.16 4.59 -4.17
N MET A 64 -2.42 5.87 -4.50
CA MET A 64 -1.38 6.79 -4.96
C MET A 64 -0.30 7.03 -3.92
N ASN A 65 -0.64 7.01 -2.62
CA ASN A 65 0.37 7.07 -1.56
C ASN A 65 1.31 5.87 -1.61
N GLY A 66 0.79 4.66 -1.78
CA GLY A 66 1.61 3.46 -1.94
C GLY A 66 2.48 3.49 -3.19
N ILE A 67 1.89 3.83 -4.34
CA ILE A 67 2.60 3.92 -5.62
C ILE A 67 3.74 4.93 -5.57
N SER A 68 3.51 6.12 -5.01
CA SER A 68 4.53 7.17 -4.92
C SER A 68 5.77 6.73 -4.15
N HIS A 69 5.62 5.89 -3.12
CA HIS A 69 6.73 5.36 -2.34
C HIS A 69 7.39 4.14 -3.00
N MET A 70 6.68 3.43 -3.88
CA MET A 70 7.19 2.31 -4.64
C MET A 70 8.08 2.76 -5.81
N ILE A 71 7.77 3.88 -6.49
CA ILE A 71 8.46 4.37 -7.68
C ILE A 71 9.98 4.45 -7.51
N PRO A 72 10.54 5.00 -6.40
CA PRO A 72 11.99 5.05 -6.23
C PRO A 72 12.68 3.69 -6.30
N PHE A 73 12.05 2.63 -5.79
CA PHE A 73 12.59 1.27 -5.84
C PHE A 73 12.63 0.73 -7.28
N VAL A 74 11.59 1.02 -8.07
CA VAL A 74 11.55 0.65 -9.49
C VAL A 74 12.66 1.36 -10.26
N VAL A 75 12.80 2.68 -10.07
CA VAL A 75 13.79 3.50 -10.78
C VAL A 75 15.21 3.08 -10.41
N VAL A 76 15.52 3.01 -9.11
CA VAL A 76 16.86 2.63 -8.64
C VAL A 76 17.18 1.20 -9.03
N GLY A 77 16.24 0.26 -8.88
CA GLY A 77 16.42 -1.13 -9.28
C GLY A 77 16.75 -1.25 -10.78
N GLY A 78 15.96 -0.56 -11.62
CA GLY A 78 16.18 -0.54 -13.07
C GLY A 78 17.52 0.06 -13.47
N VAL A 79 17.91 1.19 -12.86
CA VAL A 79 19.21 1.84 -13.10
C VAL A 79 20.37 0.92 -12.70
N MET A 80 20.29 0.26 -11.54
CA MET A 80 21.33 -0.66 -11.08
C MET A 80 21.52 -1.84 -12.04
N ILE A 81 20.44 -2.45 -12.52
CA ILE A 81 20.52 -3.53 -13.51
C ILE A 81 21.08 -3.01 -14.85
N ALA A 82 20.64 -1.85 -15.32
CA ALA A 82 21.16 -1.25 -16.54
C ALA A 82 22.68 -0.96 -16.45
N MET A 83 23.13 -0.40 -15.32
CA MET A 83 24.56 -0.17 -15.05
C MET A 83 25.35 -1.49 -15.02
N SER A 84 24.80 -2.55 -14.44
CA SER A 84 25.43 -3.86 -14.46
C SER A 84 25.71 -4.35 -15.89
N LEU A 85 24.71 -4.21 -16.77
CA LEU A 85 24.85 -4.60 -18.18
C LEU A 85 25.88 -3.74 -18.93
N LEU A 86 25.90 -2.43 -18.68
CA LEU A 86 26.91 -1.53 -19.28
C LEU A 86 28.32 -1.88 -18.82
N PHE A 87 28.52 -2.13 -17.53
CA PHE A 87 29.82 -2.51 -16.97
C PHE A 87 30.30 -3.84 -17.50
N ALA A 88 29.39 -4.79 -17.73
CA ALA A 88 29.75 -6.06 -18.38
C ALA A 88 30.29 -5.86 -19.80
N GLN A 89 29.76 -4.89 -20.57
CA GLN A 89 30.27 -4.55 -21.90
C GLN A 89 31.62 -3.81 -21.85
N MET A 90 31.92 -3.09 -20.77
CA MET A 90 33.16 -2.36 -20.56
C MET A 90 34.28 -3.23 -19.98
N ASN A 91 34.12 -4.55 -19.93
CA ASN A 91 35.08 -5.51 -19.34
C ASN A 91 35.43 -5.22 -17.87
N VAL A 92 34.49 -4.62 -17.10
CA VAL A 92 34.64 -4.45 -15.67
C VAL A 92 34.57 -5.84 -14.99
N PRO A 93 35.34 -6.10 -13.91
CA PRO A 93 35.33 -7.39 -13.23
C PRO A 93 33.92 -7.82 -12.86
N GLN A 94 33.56 -9.08 -13.18
CA GLN A 94 32.21 -9.66 -13.07
C GLN A 94 31.59 -9.44 -11.69
N ARG A 95 32.40 -9.48 -10.63
CA ARG A 95 31.93 -9.28 -9.24
C ARG A 95 31.18 -7.95 -9.03
N TYR A 96 31.58 -6.87 -9.73
CA TYR A 96 30.90 -5.58 -9.62
C TYR A 96 29.59 -5.57 -10.41
N CYS A 97 29.58 -6.24 -11.57
CA CYS A 97 28.38 -6.41 -12.36
C CYS A 97 27.34 -7.23 -11.58
N ASP A 98 27.76 -8.33 -10.96
CA ASP A 98 26.89 -9.18 -10.15
C ASP A 98 26.37 -8.44 -8.92
N LEU A 99 27.20 -7.63 -8.25
CA LEU A 99 26.77 -6.80 -7.12
C LEU A 99 25.63 -5.85 -7.53
N LEU A 100 25.82 -5.07 -8.60
CA LEU A 100 24.83 -4.12 -9.09
C LEU A 100 23.53 -4.83 -9.51
N ASN A 101 23.66 -5.95 -10.22
CA ASN A 101 22.52 -6.75 -10.65
C ASN A 101 21.73 -7.30 -9.45
N ASN A 102 22.42 -7.79 -8.43
CA ASN A 102 21.78 -8.31 -7.24
C ASN A 102 21.08 -7.21 -6.44
N VAL A 103 21.75 -6.06 -6.21
CA VAL A 103 21.12 -4.91 -5.54
C VAL A 103 19.88 -4.44 -6.31
N GLY A 104 19.97 -4.38 -7.65
CA GLY A 104 18.82 -4.01 -8.48
C GLY A 104 17.66 -5.00 -8.36
N LYS A 105 17.95 -6.30 -8.35
CA LYS A 105 16.92 -7.35 -8.15
C LYS A 105 16.28 -7.25 -6.77
N GLU A 106 17.06 -7.04 -5.71
CA GLU A 106 16.54 -6.88 -4.35
C GLU A 106 15.67 -5.62 -4.21
N ALA A 107 16.00 -4.55 -4.94
CA ALA A 107 15.13 -3.38 -5.00
C ALA A 107 13.75 -3.71 -5.60
N PHE A 108 13.69 -4.54 -6.65
CA PHE A 108 12.42 -5.02 -7.19
C PHE A 108 11.65 -5.94 -6.24
N VAL A 109 12.35 -6.73 -5.42
CA VAL A 109 11.72 -7.56 -4.37
C VAL A 109 10.96 -6.70 -3.36
N LEU A 110 11.43 -5.48 -3.09
CA LEU A 110 10.80 -4.57 -2.13
C LEU A 110 9.59 -3.82 -2.67
N ILE A 111 9.30 -3.85 -3.97
CA ILE A 111 8.20 -3.10 -4.59
C ILE A 111 6.85 -3.41 -3.93
N TYR A 112 6.46 -4.67 -3.85
CA TYR A 112 5.17 -5.07 -3.27
C TYR A 112 5.08 -4.86 -1.76
N PRO A 113 6.12 -5.19 -0.97
CA PRO A 113 6.15 -4.85 0.45
C PRO A 113 5.98 -3.35 0.72
N VAL A 114 6.72 -2.51 0.00
CA VAL A 114 6.66 -1.05 0.15
C VAL A 114 5.30 -0.50 -0.27
N LEU A 115 4.78 -0.94 -1.42
CA LEU A 115 3.44 -0.56 -1.87
C LEU A 115 2.38 -0.82 -0.80
N ALA A 116 2.32 -2.05 -0.30
CA ALA A 116 1.33 -2.46 0.71
C ALA A 116 1.53 -1.72 2.04
N ALA A 117 2.78 -1.52 2.47
CA ALA A 117 3.10 -0.79 3.70
C ALA A 117 2.59 0.66 3.66
N PHE A 118 2.83 1.39 2.58
CA PHE A 118 2.44 2.79 2.48
C PHE A 118 0.94 2.97 2.19
N ILE A 119 0.28 2.01 1.53
CA ILE A 119 -1.19 1.96 1.49
C ILE A 119 -1.73 1.79 2.92
N ALA A 120 -1.21 0.84 3.69
CA ALA A 120 -1.63 0.57 5.05
C ALA A 120 -1.43 1.78 5.97
N VAL A 121 -0.26 2.44 5.90
CA VAL A 121 0.04 3.67 6.66
C VAL A 121 -0.93 4.79 6.33
N SER A 122 -1.32 4.95 5.09
CA SER A 122 -2.26 6.01 4.69
C SER A 122 -3.68 5.81 5.27
N ILE A 123 -4.00 4.58 5.74
CA ILE A 123 -5.30 4.22 6.32
C ILE A 123 -5.23 4.13 7.84
N GLY A 124 -4.21 3.43 8.38
CA GLY A 124 -4.09 3.05 9.79
C GLY A 124 -2.95 3.76 10.53
N ASP A 125 -2.36 4.80 9.93
CA ASP A 125 -1.19 5.54 10.45
C ASP A 125 0.06 4.66 10.63
N SER A 126 1.09 5.19 11.30
CA SER A 126 2.39 4.53 11.50
C SER A 126 2.32 3.07 11.99
N PRO A 127 1.42 2.67 12.92
CA PRO A 127 1.34 1.28 13.37
C PRO A 127 0.98 0.27 12.27
N ALA A 128 0.37 0.74 11.16
CA ALA A 128 -0.02 -0.11 10.04
C ALA A 128 1.14 -0.46 9.09
N PHE A 129 2.31 0.19 9.26
CA PHE A 129 3.46 -0.04 8.41
C PHE A 129 3.89 -1.51 8.40
N MET A 130 4.11 -2.07 9.59
CA MET A 130 4.65 -3.42 9.74
C MET A 130 3.73 -4.53 9.20
N PRO A 131 2.43 -4.56 9.55
CA PRO A 131 1.52 -5.55 8.96
C PRO A 131 1.30 -5.34 7.46
N GLY A 132 1.32 -4.09 6.95
CA GLY A 132 1.27 -3.81 5.52
C GLY A 132 2.49 -4.34 4.78
N LEU A 133 3.70 -4.07 5.29
CA LEU A 133 4.95 -4.57 4.74
C LEU A 133 4.96 -6.11 4.66
N MET A 134 4.58 -6.76 5.76
CA MET A 134 4.54 -8.23 5.85
C MET A 134 3.50 -8.83 4.90
N GLY A 135 2.32 -8.22 4.81
CA GLY A 135 1.28 -8.66 3.88
C GLY A 135 1.71 -8.54 2.41
N GLY A 136 2.38 -7.44 2.04
CA GLY A 136 2.95 -7.26 0.71
C GLY A 136 4.08 -8.26 0.41
N TYR A 137 4.93 -8.56 1.38
CA TYR A 137 5.97 -9.58 1.25
C TYR A 137 5.39 -10.98 1.06
N MET A 138 4.36 -11.33 1.83
CA MET A 138 3.62 -12.59 1.65
C MET A 138 2.93 -12.67 0.27
N ALA A 139 2.43 -11.56 -0.25
CA ALA A 139 1.85 -11.50 -1.59
C ALA A 139 2.88 -11.84 -2.68
N GLN A 140 4.13 -11.46 -2.48
CA GLN A 140 5.23 -11.73 -3.40
C GLN A 140 5.74 -13.16 -3.31
N LEU A 141 6.04 -13.62 -2.10
CA LEU A 141 6.54 -14.98 -1.88
C LEU A 141 5.48 -16.05 -2.21
N GLY A 142 4.23 -15.72 -2.01
CA GLY A 142 3.17 -16.70 -2.00
C GLY A 142 3.08 -17.46 -0.67
N THR A 143 2.02 -18.25 -0.53
CA THR A 143 1.81 -19.11 0.62
C THR A 143 1.57 -20.54 0.16
N THR A 144 2.06 -21.48 0.94
CA THR A 144 1.83 -22.90 0.74
C THR A 144 0.38 -23.22 1.10
N ALA A 145 -0.48 -23.39 0.12
CA ALA A 145 -1.82 -23.93 0.33
C ALA A 145 -1.80 -25.44 0.06
N GLY A 146 -1.75 -26.24 1.12
CA GLY A 146 -1.82 -27.70 1.02
C GLY A 146 -0.46 -28.37 0.83
N ASN A 147 -0.47 -29.72 0.85
CA ASN A 147 0.70 -30.63 0.87
C ASN A 147 1.63 -30.57 -0.37
N LYS A 148 1.47 -29.63 -1.28
CA LYS A 148 2.38 -29.42 -2.41
C LYS A 148 2.99 -28.03 -2.29
N LEU A 149 4.31 -28.02 -2.16
CA LEU A 149 5.20 -26.86 -2.09
C LEU A 149 5.17 -26.05 -3.41
N SER A 150 4.04 -25.50 -3.77
CA SER A 150 3.95 -24.55 -4.87
C SER A 150 3.78 -23.15 -4.29
N TRP A 151 4.87 -22.40 -4.27
CA TRP A 151 4.87 -20.98 -3.94
C TRP A 151 4.09 -20.22 -5.01
N ILE A 152 2.80 -20.00 -4.76
CA ILE A 152 1.95 -19.31 -5.71
C ILE A 152 1.84 -17.88 -5.23
N SER A 153 2.56 -16.98 -5.91
CA SER A 153 2.49 -15.56 -5.66
C SER A 153 1.11 -15.00 -6.02
N SER A 154 0.54 -14.18 -5.15
CA SER A 154 -0.66 -13.40 -5.46
C SER A 154 -0.32 -12.08 -6.19
N GLY A 155 0.97 -11.74 -6.29
CA GLY A 155 1.50 -10.63 -7.06
C GLY A 155 1.00 -9.26 -6.60
N PHE A 156 0.92 -8.33 -7.55
CA PHE A 156 0.51 -6.95 -7.34
C PHE A 156 -0.88 -6.82 -6.70
N TRP A 157 -1.85 -7.57 -7.19
CA TRP A 157 -3.23 -7.57 -6.64
C TRP A 157 -3.27 -8.04 -5.20
N GLY A 158 -2.46 -9.04 -4.86
CA GLY A 158 -2.32 -9.50 -3.48
C GLY A 158 -1.72 -8.43 -2.57
N ALA A 159 -0.72 -7.70 -3.04
CA ALA A 159 -0.10 -6.60 -2.30
C ALA A 159 -1.07 -5.44 -2.07
N LEU A 160 -1.89 -5.09 -3.06
CA LEU A 160 -2.95 -4.08 -2.90
C LEU A 160 -3.94 -4.48 -1.80
N ILE A 161 -4.49 -5.68 -1.90
CA ILE A 161 -5.45 -6.19 -0.91
C ILE A 161 -4.81 -6.25 0.48
N ALA A 162 -3.56 -6.70 0.58
CA ALA A 162 -2.81 -6.75 1.82
C ALA A 162 -2.66 -5.36 2.46
N GLY A 163 -2.30 -4.34 1.68
CA GLY A 163 -2.16 -2.96 2.15
C GLY A 163 -3.46 -2.38 2.70
N PHE A 164 -4.56 -2.50 1.95
CA PHE A 164 -5.88 -2.06 2.41
C PHE A 164 -6.35 -2.82 3.65
N ALA A 165 -6.21 -4.15 3.64
CA ALA A 165 -6.63 -4.99 4.75
C ALA A 165 -5.82 -4.71 6.03
N ALA A 166 -4.49 -4.53 5.91
CA ALA A 166 -3.63 -4.19 7.04
C ALA A 166 -3.99 -2.84 7.65
N GLY A 167 -4.20 -1.82 6.82
CA GLY A 167 -4.61 -0.50 7.29
C GLY A 167 -5.96 -0.52 8.01
N LEU A 168 -6.95 -1.20 7.43
CA LEU A 168 -8.29 -1.35 8.04
C LEU A 168 -8.23 -2.16 9.34
N LEU A 169 -7.45 -3.25 9.38
CA LEU A 169 -7.28 -4.09 10.56
C LEU A 169 -6.68 -3.31 11.73
N VAL A 170 -5.61 -2.56 11.48
CA VAL A 170 -4.97 -1.72 12.52
C VAL A 170 -5.93 -0.62 12.98
N ARG A 171 -6.66 0.02 12.08
CA ARG A 171 -7.67 1.01 12.43
C ARG A 171 -8.78 0.41 13.31
N LEU A 172 -9.20 -0.82 13.01
CA LEU A 172 -10.18 -1.56 13.83
C LEU A 172 -9.62 -1.89 15.22
N LEU A 173 -8.40 -2.43 15.29
CA LEU A 173 -7.72 -2.75 16.56
C LEU A 173 -7.53 -1.50 17.43
N ASN A 174 -7.16 -0.38 16.83
CA ASN A 174 -7.03 0.89 17.55
C ASN A 174 -8.37 1.38 18.09
N ARG A 175 -9.48 1.23 17.34
CA ARG A 175 -10.82 1.59 17.82
C ARG A 175 -11.29 0.71 18.98
N LEU A 176 -11.07 -0.60 18.90
CA LEU A 176 -11.43 -1.54 19.96
C LEU A 176 -10.60 -1.28 21.22
N GLY A 177 -9.34 -0.96 21.05
CA GLY A 177 -8.44 -0.75 22.16
C GLY A 177 -8.59 0.61 22.88
N ASN A 178 -9.29 1.59 22.31
CA ASN A 178 -9.52 2.88 22.97
C ASN A 178 -10.42 2.78 24.23
N LYS A 179 -11.03 1.61 24.46
CA LYS A 179 -11.82 1.32 25.66
C LYS A 179 -11.00 0.75 26.83
N MET A 180 -9.70 0.53 26.66
CA MET A 180 -8.82 -0.04 27.68
C MET A 180 -8.27 1.05 28.61
N SER A 181 -7.91 0.68 29.84
CA SER A 181 -7.35 1.61 30.82
C SER A 181 -5.98 2.17 30.40
N GLU A 182 -5.65 3.39 30.87
CA GLU A 182 -4.45 4.13 30.45
C GLU A 182 -3.14 3.36 30.68
N ASN A 183 -3.02 2.59 31.76
CA ASN A 183 -1.83 1.80 32.07
C ASN A 183 -1.56 0.67 31.07
N LEU A 184 -2.59 0.17 30.40
CA LEU A 184 -2.47 -0.88 29.37
C LEU A 184 -2.29 -0.30 27.96
N GLN A 185 -2.52 0.99 27.78
CA GLN A 185 -2.44 1.64 26.48
C GLN A 185 -1.01 1.59 25.88
N GLN A 186 0.02 1.72 26.71
CA GLN A 186 1.41 1.67 26.26
C GLN A 186 1.81 0.25 25.82
N VAL A 187 1.48 -0.76 26.59
CA VAL A 187 1.73 -2.18 26.25
C VAL A 187 0.93 -2.57 25.00
N ARG A 188 -0.30 -2.10 24.89
CA ARG A 188 -1.16 -2.33 23.74
C ARG A 188 -0.55 -1.78 22.44
N SER A 189 -0.17 -0.48 22.45
CA SER A 189 0.33 0.18 21.24
C SER A 189 1.70 -0.35 20.80
N SER A 190 2.57 -0.72 21.77
CA SER A 190 3.93 -1.17 21.49
C SER A 190 4.01 -2.66 21.14
N PHE A 191 3.13 -3.49 21.66
CA PHE A 191 3.24 -4.94 21.53
C PHE A 191 1.96 -5.61 20.98
N LEU A 192 0.81 -5.34 21.60
CA LEU A 192 -0.43 -6.09 21.28
C LEU A 192 -0.96 -5.72 19.88
N THR A 193 -0.98 -4.45 19.54
CA THR A 193 -1.46 -3.99 18.21
C THR A 193 -0.59 -4.52 17.07
N PRO A 194 0.75 -4.39 17.09
CA PRO A 194 1.60 -4.99 16.06
C PRO A 194 1.45 -6.51 15.97
N LEU A 195 1.43 -7.22 17.10
CA LEU A 195 1.32 -8.68 17.12
C LEU A 195 -0.02 -9.15 16.54
N CYS A 196 -1.15 -8.61 17.03
CA CYS A 196 -2.46 -8.99 16.55
C CYS A 196 -2.70 -8.61 15.09
N SER A 197 -2.19 -7.46 14.66
CA SER A 197 -2.31 -7.04 13.26
C SER A 197 -1.46 -7.88 12.33
N LEU A 198 -0.25 -8.28 12.76
CA LEU A 198 0.62 -9.14 11.99
C LEU A 198 0.02 -10.55 11.82
N LEU A 199 -0.45 -11.14 12.92
CA LEU A 199 -1.13 -12.45 12.89
C LEU A 199 -2.41 -12.39 12.05
N GLY A 200 -3.19 -11.32 12.20
CA GLY A 200 -4.43 -11.13 11.45
C GLY A 200 -4.18 -11.00 9.95
N ILE A 201 -3.18 -10.23 9.52
CA ILE A 201 -2.86 -10.10 8.11
C ILE A 201 -2.24 -11.37 7.55
N ALA A 202 -1.39 -12.05 8.32
CA ALA A 202 -0.80 -13.33 7.91
C ALA A 202 -1.89 -14.39 7.68
N ALA A 203 -2.83 -14.52 8.59
CA ALA A 203 -3.97 -15.43 8.45
C ALA A 203 -4.86 -15.05 7.25
N LEU A 204 -5.17 -13.77 7.08
CA LEU A 204 -5.96 -13.29 5.96
C LEU A 204 -5.29 -13.58 4.61
N MET A 205 -3.99 -13.28 4.50
CA MET A 205 -3.22 -13.56 3.28
C MET A 205 -3.14 -15.04 2.98
N ALA A 206 -2.82 -15.86 3.99
CA ALA A 206 -2.65 -17.31 3.82
C ALA A 206 -3.96 -18.04 3.47
N LEU A 207 -5.08 -17.64 4.09
CA LEU A 207 -6.34 -18.37 3.99
C LEU A 207 -7.28 -17.80 2.93
N ALA A 208 -7.35 -16.47 2.79
CA ALA A 208 -8.37 -15.82 1.99
C ALA A 208 -7.84 -15.18 0.69
N VAL A 209 -6.66 -14.57 0.70
CA VAL A 209 -6.18 -13.75 -0.43
C VAL A 209 -5.30 -14.57 -1.38
N THR A 210 -4.26 -15.20 -0.86
CA THR A 210 -3.27 -15.89 -1.71
C THR A 210 -3.83 -17.10 -2.45
N PRO A 211 -4.70 -17.96 -1.88
CA PRO A 211 -5.21 -19.11 -2.60
C PRO A 211 -6.02 -18.77 -3.87
N PRO A 212 -7.01 -17.85 -3.83
CA PRO A 212 -7.77 -17.53 -5.04
C PRO A 212 -6.95 -16.77 -6.08
N LEU A 213 -6.16 -15.77 -5.64
CA LEU A 213 -5.34 -14.98 -6.56
C LEU A 213 -4.17 -15.78 -7.14
N GLY A 214 -3.56 -16.64 -6.35
CA GLY A 214 -2.54 -17.54 -6.84
C GLY A 214 -3.07 -18.51 -7.91
N ARG A 215 -4.26 -19.07 -7.72
CA ARG A 215 -4.92 -19.91 -8.75
C ARG A 215 -5.21 -19.12 -10.02
N PHE A 216 -5.63 -17.87 -9.89
CA PHE A 216 -5.83 -16.97 -11.01
C PHE A 216 -4.52 -16.74 -11.78
N ASN A 217 -3.46 -16.35 -11.09
CA ASN A 217 -2.13 -16.18 -11.68
C ASN A 217 -1.64 -17.46 -12.38
N GLN A 218 -1.79 -18.63 -11.74
CA GLN A 218 -1.43 -19.89 -12.38
C GLN A 218 -2.22 -20.18 -13.67
N ARG A 219 -3.50 -19.82 -13.71
CA ARG A 219 -4.30 -19.97 -14.94
C ARG A 219 -3.78 -19.04 -16.04
N LEU A 220 -3.43 -17.81 -15.70
CA LEU A 220 -2.81 -16.86 -16.63
C LEU A 220 -1.47 -17.39 -17.17
N TYR A 221 -0.59 -17.88 -16.30
CA TYR A 221 0.69 -18.46 -16.73
C TYR A 221 0.49 -19.66 -17.65
N ARG A 222 -0.43 -20.58 -17.32
CA ARG A 222 -0.75 -21.71 -18.19
C ARG A 222 -1.33 -21.27 -19.54
N MET A 223 -2.22 -20.29 -19.54
CA MET A 223 -2.75 -19.73 -20.77
C MET A 223 -1.63 -19.16 -21.66
N LEU A 224 -0.73 -18.36 -21.08
CA LEU A 224 0.42 -17.81 -21.81
C LEU A 224 1.37 -18.92 -22.30
N ASP A 225 1.59 -19.95 -21.51
CA ASP A 225 2.47 -21.07 -21.87
C ASP A 225 1.89 -21.92 -23.02
N THR A 226 0.57 -22.15 -23.03
CA THR A 226 -0.10 -22.83 -24.14
C THR A 226 -0.09 -21.99 -25.43
N MET A 227 0.01 -20.66 -25.32
CA MET A 227 0.10 -19.76 -26.49
C MET A 227 1.50 -19.70 -27.10
N ARG A 228 2.56 -20.23 -26.45
CA ARG A 228 3.93 -20.24 -26.99
C ARG A 228 4.04 -20.96 -28.34
N GLY A 229 3.15 -21.90 -28.64
CA GLY A 229 3.03 -22.57 -29.95
C GLY A 229 2.13 -21.87 -30.98
N GLY A 230 1.48 -20.77 -30.58
CA GLY A 230 0.51 -20.06 -31.40
C GLY A 230 1.07 -18.80 -32.09
N SER A 231 0.19 -17.95 -32.57
CA SER A 231 0.54 -16.68 -33.23
C SER A 231 1.30 -15.76 -32.30
N ARG A 232 2.53 -15.39 -32.64
CA ARG A 232 3.39 -14.45 -31.89
C ARG A 232 2.70 -13.10 -31.64
N LEU A 233 1.82 -12.69 -32.54
CA LEU A 233 1.06 -11.45 -32.46
C LEU A 233 0.03 -11.51 -31.32
N LEU A 234 -0.65 -12.63 -31.13
CA LEU A 234 -1.64 -12.85 -30.07
C LEU A 234 -0.98 -12.84 -28.69
N VAL A 235 0.19 -13.47 -28.56
CA VAL A 235 1.00 -13.43 -27.34
C VAL A 235 1.42 -12.00 -27.01
N GLY A 236 1.87 -11.22 -27.99
CA GLY A 236 2.25 -9.81 -27.83
C GLY A 236 1.08 -8.94 -27.36
N VAL A 237 -0.11 -9.12 -27.93
CA VAL A 237 -1.33 -8.38 -27.51
C VAL A 237 -1.72 -8.71 -26.06
N VAL A 238 -1.73 -10.00 -25.70
CA VAL A 238 -2.09 -10.42 -24.32
C VAL A 238 -1.06 -9.92 -23.31
N LEU A 239 0.23 -10.06 -23.61
CA LEU A 239 1.30 -9.54 -22.73
C LEU A 239 1.25 -8.02 -22.60
N GLY A 240 1.03 -7.30 -23.72
CA GLY A 240 0.87 -5.85 -23.70
C GLY A 240 -0.33 -5.40 -22.87
N ALA A 241 -1.47 -6.08 -22.99
CA ALA A 241 -2.66 -5.80 -22.17
C ALA A 241 -2.42 -6.07 -20.68
N LEU A 242 -1.74 -7.17 -20.33
CA LEU A 242 -1.39 -7.48 -18.94
C LEU A 242 -0.41 -6.44 -18.36
N MET A 243 0.60 -6.05 -19.13
CA MET A 243 1.53 -4.99 -18.73
C MET A 243 0.83 -3.64 -18.56
N ALA A 244 -0.07 -3.27 -19.46
CA ALA A 244 -0.85 -2.03 -19.34
C ALA A 244 -1.71 -2.04 -18.07
N THR A 245 -2.21 -3.19 -17.64
CA THR A 245 -2.99 -3.33 -16.40
C THR A 245 -2.11 -3.22 -15.14
N ASP A 246 -0.88 -3.73 -15.20
CA ASP A 246 0.07 -3.70 -14.07
C ASP A 246 0.69 -2.31 -13.85
N TYR A 247 0.96 -1.58 -14.93
CA TYR A 247 1.63 -0.27 -14.85
C TYR A 247 0.68 0.93 -14.86
N GLY A 248 -0.64 0.68 -14.94
CA GLY A 248 -1.67 1.73 -14.95
C GLY A 248 -1.45 2.68 -16.13
N GLY A 249 -2.14 2.43 -17.23
CA GLY A 249 -2.10 3.31 -18.40
C GLY A 249 -2.48 4.75 -18.08
#